data_ee459c7fda4419f239dcc75269e8078d
#
_entry.id   ee459c7fda4419f239dcc75269e8078d
#
_cell.length_a   1.000
_cell.length_b   1.000
_cell.length_c   1.000
_cell.angle_alpha   90.00
_cell.angle_beta   90.00
_cell.angle_gamma   90.00
#
_symmetry.space_group_name_H-M   'P 1'
#
loop_
_entity.id
_entity.type
_entity.pdbx_description
1 polymer ?
#
loop_
_entity_poly.entity_id
_entity_poly.type
_entity_poly.pdbx_seq_one_letter_code
_entity_poly.pdbx_strand_id
1 'polypeptide(L)'
;MTLRIKALSTGIFLVATGVCAQAGPTVISTSVFATGGAVGADPDSITIGDGSVWVEYGNGVDSTGVVPGDSTIVQYSFGGAVQNVFSILGLVDGLKFNPVTGMVWALQNNDANAMLSLINPTTGVVTGPLKYAAPPYAYGNNPPPPPANPPFNNGRGYDDVAFLNGNVYLSYTNPTLPTDSVLQVLDQDNNPSGTLTTTSILTASQTNIPVPDIDSLKSTPNGELVLTSEGDGPGTGNPIGTFTLISNPGAANQTVTNVPVTDKAGNPSEMMDDVLFPGVTQGTLFVSDTPTNTVYELTLTGLDPNEPIISLGSFGEVATVNPITGVVDTVLLSGLTAPHGLDFIPLAVPEPSTWAMMLLGFGGLGFAANRTSRKRAAIVAARGAY
;
A
#
# COMPACT_ATOMS: atom_id res chain seq x y z
N MET A 1 -38.78 -15.85 68.19
CA MET A 1 -38.31 -14.88 67.15
C MET A 1 -37.21 -15.54 66.37
N THR A 2 -37.54 -16.16 65.27
CA THR A 2 -36.61 -17.05 64.52
C THR A 2 -36.12 -16.31 63.28
N LEU A 3 -34.84 -15.94 63.29
CA LEU A 3 -34.17 -15.21 62.21
C LEU A 3 -33.82 -16.23 61.07
N ARG A 4 -34.41 -16.08 59.89
CA ARG A 4 -34.05 -16.84 58.69
C ARG A 4 -33.00 -16.04 57.90
N ILE A 5 -31.76 -16.51 57.86
CA ILE A 5 -30.70 -15.99 57.01
C ILE A 5 -30.91 -16.59 55.63
N LYS A 6 -31.19 -15.75 54.61
CA LYS A 6 -31.12 -16.14 53.22
C LYS A 6 -29.67 -16.04 52.72
N ALA A 7 -29.05 -17.16 52.39
CA ALA A 7 -27.77 -17.17 51.72
C ALA A 7 -27.94 -16.68 50.29
N LEU A 8 -27.24 -15.56 49.95
CA LEU A 8 -27.11 -15.08 48.58
C LEU A 8 -25.91 -15.78 47.97
N SER A 9 -26.16 -16.71 47.02
CA SER A 9 -25.10 -17.32 46.23
C SER A 9 -24.67 -16.36 45.13
N THR A 10 -23.53 -15.69 45.31
CA THR A 10 -22.89 -14.91 44.25
C THR A 10 -22.18 -15.87 43.29
N GLY A 11 -22.79 -16.15 42.16
CA GLY A 11 -22.14 -16.89 41.08
C GLY A 11 -21.05 -16.03 40.44
N ILE A 12 -19.81 -16.41 40.64
CA ILE A 12 -18.66 -15.82 39.91
C ILE A 12 -18.70 -16.44 38.52
N PHE A 13 -19.11 -15.67 37.52
CA PHE A 13 -18.91 -16.01 36.11
C PHE A 13 -17.43 -15.77 35.77
N LEU A 14 -16.66 -16.85 35.70
CA LEU A 14 -15.32 -16.82 35.13
C LEU A 14 -15.48 -16.74 33.60
N VAL A 15 -15.38 -15.55 33.04
CA VAL A 15 -15.21 -15.38 31.59
C VAL A 15 -13.75 -15.77 31.27
N ALA A 16 -13.55 -16.99 30.84
CA ALA A 16 -12.29 -17.40 30.26
C ALA A 16 -12.19 -16.69 28.89
N THR A 17 -11.50 -15.58 28.84
CA THR A 17 -11.02 -15.00 27.56
C THR A 17 -9.93 -15.95 27.04
N GLY A 18 -10.35 -16.95 26.28
CA GLY A 18 -9.41 -17.71 25.47
C GLY A 18 -8.78 -16.75 24.47
N VAL A 19 -7.50 -16.44 24.65
CA VAL A 19 -6.69 -15.86 23.60
C VAL A 19 -6.57 -16.98 22.55
N CYS A 20 -7.45 -16.94 21.54
CA CYS A 20 -7.21 -17.74 20.35
C CYS A 20 -5.89 -17.22 19.76
N ALA A 21 -4.86 -18.02 19.73
CA ALA A 21 -3.70 -17.73 18.92
C ALA A 21 -4.21 -17.53 17.49
N GLN A 22 -4.07 -16.32 16.95
CA GLN A 22 -4.42 -16.04 15.57
C GLN A 22 -3.51 -16.90 14.71
N ALA A 23 -4.09 -17.75 13.87
CA ALA A 23 -3.31 -18.44 12.86
C ALA A 23 -2.65 -17.38 11.97
N GLY A 24 -1.35 -17.50 11.71
CA GLY A 24 -0.63 -16.55 10.84
C GLY A 24 -1.20 -16.50 9.42
N PRO A 25 -0.68 -15.57 8.62
CA PRO A 25 -1.12 -15.37 7.23
C PRO A 25 -1.08 -16.68 6.44
N THR A 26 -2.11 -16.91 5.63
CA THR A 26 -2.21 -18.09 4.78
C THR A 26 -2.56 -17.65 3.36
N VAL A 27 -1.78 -18.13 2.38
CA VAL A 27 -2.06 -17.97 0.96
C VAL A 27 -3.07 -19.02 0.54
N ILE A 28 -4.25 -18.62 0.13
CA ILE A 28 -5.33 -19.49 -0.36
C ILE A 28 -5.11 -19.87 -1.82
N SER A 29 -4.70 -18.90 -2.63
CA SER A 29 -4.39 -19.09 -4.05
C SER A 29 -3.38 -18.08 -4.52
N THR A 30 -2.61 -18.46 -5.54
CA THR A 30 -1.71 -17.60 -6.29
C THR A 30 -1.96 -17.84 -7.77
N SER A 31 -2.07 -16.77 -8.56
CA SER A 31 -2.22 -16.82 -10.01
C SER A 31 -1.49 -15.66 -10.67
N VAL A 32 -1.21 -15.81 -11.95
CA VAL A 32 -0.78 -14.69 -12.79
C VAL A 32 -2.02 -13.86 -13.09
N PHE A 33 -2.00 -12.59 -12.69
CA PHE A 33 -3.07 -11.62 -12.98
C PHE A 33 -2.92 -11.01 -14.35
N ALA A 34 -1.71 -10.56 -14.68
CA ALA A 34 -1.39 -9.97 -15.97
C ALA A 34 0.06 -10.29 -16.37
N THR A 35 0.31 -10.33 -17.67
CA THR A 35 1.66 -10.34 -18.23
C THR A 35 1.79 -9.18 -19.20
N GLY A 36 2.93 -8.51 -19.16
CA GLY A 36 3.27 -7.49 -20.14
C GLY A 36 3.45 -8.06 -21.56
N GLY A 37 4.19 -7.37 -22.39
CA GLY A 37 4.48 -7.75 -23.78
C GLY A 37 3.59 -7.03 -24.77
N ALA A 38 2.30 -7.33 -24.85
CA ALA A 38 1.39 -6.65 -25.78
C ALA A 38 0.98 -5.24 -25.34
N VAL A 39 0.98 -4.98 -24.02
CA VAL A 39 0.54 -3.71 -23.43
C VAL A 39 1.68 -2.89 -22.87
N GLY A 40 2.79 -3.49 -22.49
CA GLY A 40 3.96 -2.84 -21.91
C GLY A 40 4.99 -3.85 -21.43
N ALA A 41 6.13 -3.39 -20.95
CA ALA A 41 7.20 -4.17 -20.35
C ALA A 41 7.64 -3.52 -19.04
N ASP A 42 8.23 -4.33 -18.16
CA ASP A 42 8.76 -3.90 -16.87
C ASP A 42 7.63 -3.33 -15.98
N PRO A 43 6.65 -4.16 -15.52
CA PRO A 43 5.62 -3.70 -14.59
C PRO A 43 6.26 -3.33 -13.26
N ASP A 44 5.89 -2.16 -12.75
CA ASP A 44 6.44 -1.64 -11.52
C ASP A 44 5.32 -1.24 -10.56
N SER A 45 4.96 0.00 -10.51
CA SER A 45 3.94 0.50 -9.59
C SER A 45 2.53 -0.06 -9.86
N ILE A 46 1.84 -0.39 -8.77
CA ILE A 46 0.44 -0.85 -8.79
C ILE A 46 -0.40 0.07 -7.90
N THR A 47 -1.60 0.42 -8.37
CA THR A 47 -2.60 1.03 -7.49
C THR A 47 -4.00 0.52 -7.79
N ILE A 48 -4.85 0.54 -6.76
CA ILE A 48 -6.24 0.08 -6.83
C ILE A 48 -7.18 1.26 -6.63
N GLY A 49 -8.09 1.43 -7.54
CA GLY A 49 -9.09 2.49 -7.44
C GLY A 49 -10.13 2.44 -8.55
N ASP A 50 -11.27 3.06 -8.30
CA ASP A 50 -12.42 3.10 -9.21
C ASP A 50 -12.84 1.72 -9.75
N GLY A 51 -12.79 0.67 -8.88
CA GLY A 51 -13.17 -0.69 -9.25
C GLY A 51 -12.19 -1.39 -10.21
N SER A 52 -10.95 -0.93 -10.27
CA SER A 52 -9.92 -1.38 -11.21
C SER A 52 -8.58 -1.56 -10.51
N VAL A 53 -7.73 -2.41 -11.10
CA VAL A 53 -6.30 -2.50 -10.82
C VAL A 53 -5.57 -1.72 -11.90
N TRP A 54 -4.69 -0.82 -11.49
CA TRP A 54 -3.88 -0.01 -12.37
C TRP A 54 -2.43 -0.45 -12.24
N VAL A 55 -1.79 -0.73 -13.34
CA VAL A 55 -0.39 -1.16 -13.40
C VAL A 55 0.38 -0.23 -14.31
N GLU A 56 1.49 0.24 -13.83
CA GLU A 56 2.48 0.94 -14.63
C GLU A 56 3.44 -0.07 -15.26
N TYR A 57 3.91 0.22 -16.45
CA TYR A 57 4.94 -0.50 -17.21
C TYR A 57 5.98 0.51 -17.68
N GLY A 58 7.19 0.41 -17.13
CA GLY A 58 8.28 1.36 -17.36
C GLY A 58 8.86 1.32 -18.77
N ASN A 59 8.71 0.20 -19.51
CA ASN A 59 9.16 0.01 -20.88
C ASN A 59 10.66 0.29 -21.10
N GLY A 60 11.49 0.21 -20.06
CA GLY A 60 12.91 0.57 -20.13
C GLY A 60 13.15 2.06 -20.37
N VAL A 61 12.22 2.92 -20.01
CA VAL A 61 12.34 4.38 -20.13
C VAL A 61 13.33 4.91 -19.08
N ASP A 62 14.07 5.93 -19.46
CA ASP A 62 15.06 6.57 -18.57
C ASP A 62 14.38 7.40 -17.48
N SER A 63 14.74 7.15 -16.23
CA SER A 63 14.19 7.79 -15.02
C SER A 63 14.50 9.30 -14.92
N THR A 64 15.48 9.79 -15.68
CA THR A 64 15.85 11.20 -15.70
C THR A 64 15.05 12.03 -16.71
N GLY A 65 14.30 11.38 -17.60
CA GLY A 65 13.63 12.03 -18.73
C GLY A 65 14.57 12.66 -19.76
N VAL A 66 15.85 12.27 -19.77
CA VAL A 66 16.84 12.71 -20.76
C VAL A 66 16.62 12.00 -22.08
N VAL A 67 16.42 10.70 -22.02
CA VAL A 67 16.10 9.88 -23.19
C VAL A 67 14.57 9.86 -23.31
N PRO A 68 14.04 10.36 -24.44
CA PRO A 68 12.60 10.36 -24.65
C PRO A 68 12.05 8.92 -24.66
N GLY A 69 10.95 8.71 -23.96
CA GLY A 69 10.22 7.46 -23.92
C GLY A 69 8.90 7.65 -23.18
N ASP A 70 8.04 6.69 -23.24
CA ASP A 70 6.75 6.71 -22.57
C ASP A 70 6.58 5.44 -21.74
N SER A 71 6.20 5.59 -20.48
CA SER A 71 5.60 4.52 -19.70
C SER A 71 4.19 4.21 -20.20
N THR A 72 3.75 2.99 -19.98
CA THR A 72 2.38 2.58 -20.26
C THR A 72 1.65 2.33 -18.95
N ILE A 73 0.52 2.99 -18.73
CA ILE A 73 -0.37 2.70 -17.62
C ILE A 73 -1.57 1.94 -18.14
N VAL A 74 -1.84 0.78 -17.56
CA VAL A 74 -2.95 -0.09 -17.94
C VAL A 74 -3.98 -0.17 -16.83
N GLN A 75 -5.22 0.11 -17.17
CA GLN A 75 -6.36 -0.14 -16.29
C GLN A 75 -6.91 -1.53 -16.58
N TYR A 76 -6.93 -2.38 -15.56
CA TYR A 76 -7.51 -3.72 -15.60
C TYR A 76 -8.78 -3.80 -14.77
N SER A 77 -9.75 -4.59 -15.22
CA SER A 77 -10.78 -5.08 -14.31
C SER A 77 -10.18 -5.97 -13.22
N PHE A 78 -10.86 -6.19 -12.13
CA PHE A 78 -10.44 -7.16 -11.10
C PHE A 78 -10.30 -8.61 -11.61
N GLY A 79 -10.82 -8.92 -12.80
CA GLY A 79 -10.62 -10.21 -13.46
C GLY A 79 -9.48 -10.22 -14.48
N GLY A 80 -8.60 -9.22 -14.49
CA GLY A 80 -7.42 -9.15 -15.38
C GLY A 80 -7.72 -8.71 -16.82
N ALA A 81 -8.95 -8.33 -17.17
CA ALA A 81 -9.24 -7.84 -18.51
C ALA A 81 -8.79 -6.37 -18.65
N VAL A 82 -8.03 -6.06 -19.71
CA VAL A 82 -7.63 -4.70 -20.07
C VAL A 82 -8.87 -3.86 -20.38
N GLN A 83 -9.01 -2.74 -19.72
CA GLN A 83 -10.09 -1.78 -19.91
C GLN A 83 -9.62 -0.55 -20.70
N ASN A 84 -8.49 0.03 -20.27
CA ASN A 84 -7.88 1.18 -20.94
C ASN A 84 -6.35 1.07 -20.89
N VAL A 85 -5.69 1.75 -21.83
CA VAL A 85 -4.23 1.85 -21.93
C VAL A 85 -3.88 3.31 -22.16
N PHE A 86 -2.94 3.82 -21.39
CA PHE A 86 -2.48 5.22 -21.44
C PHE A 86 -0.97 5.25 -21.69
N SER A 87 -0.52 6.10 -22.60
CA SER A 87 0.88 6.42 -22.81
C SER A 87 1.19 7.71 -22.05
N ILE A 88 2.16 7.65 -21.17
CA ILE A 88 2.56 8.78 -20.31
C ILE A 88 4.04 9.06 -20.56
N LEU A 89 4.35 10.32 -20.91
CA LEU A 89 5.72 10.75 -21.21
C LEU A 89 6.66 10.54 -20.03
N GLY A 90 7.82 9.95 -20.26
CA GLY A 90 8.85 9.65 -19.25
C GLY A 90 8.56 8.38 -18.47
N LEU A 91 9.49 8.02 -17.57
CA LEU A 91 9.28 6.94 -16.62
C LEU A 91 8.24 7.37 -15.60
N VAL A 92 7.23 6.57 -15.40
CA VAL A 92 6.30 6.71 -14.27
C VAL A 92 6.74 5.70 -13.22
N ASP A 93 7.17 6.19 -12.07
CA ASP A 93 7.59 5.37 -10.96
C ASP A 93 6.48 5.30 -9.91
N GLY A 94 6.00 6.43 -9.41
CA GLY A 94 4.88 6.48 -8.48
C GLY A 94 3.52 6.49 -9.18
N LEU A 95 2.69 5.49 -8.94
CA LEU A 95 1.32 5.40 -9.42
C LEU A 95 0.35 5.27 -8.25
N LYS A 96 -0.60 6.22 -8.09
CA LYS A 96 -1.52 6.18 -6.96
C LYS A 96 -2.92 6.69 -7.30
N PHE A 97 -3.93 5.96 -6.91
CA PHE A 97 -5.32 6.42 -6.95
C PHE A 97 -5.61 7.38 -5.78
N ASN A 98 -6.09 8.58 -6.11
CA ASN A 98 -6.51 9.55 -5.12
C ASN A 98 -8.00 9.34 -4.79
N PRO A 99 -8.35 8.85 -3.60
CA PRO A 99 -9.74 8.54 -3.25
C PRO A 99 -10.61 9.80 -3.05
N VAL A 100 -10.00 10.99 -2.91
CA VAL A 100 -10.73 12.25 -2.72
C VAL A 100 -11.23 12.78 -4.06
N THR A 101 -10.37 12.73 -5.10
CA THR A 101 -10.69 13.28 -6.43
C THR A 101 -11.13 12.22 -7.42
N GLY A 102 -10.90 10.94 -7.15
CA GLY A 102 -11.13 9.84 -8.07
C GLY A 102 -10.17 9.82 -9.26
N MET A 103 -9.03 10.50 -9.17
CA MET A 103 -8.01 10.56 -10.21
C MET A 103 -6.87 9.58 -9.89
N VAL A 104 -6.25 9.02 -10.93
CA VAL A 104 -4.98 8.32 -10.79
C VAL A 104 -3.86 9.31 -11.02
N TRP A 105 -2.93 9.38 -10.08
CA TRP A 105 -1.74 10.20 -10.12
C TRP A 105 -0.57 9.37 -10.65
N ALA A 106 0.14 9.91 -11.63
CA ALA A 106 1.32 9.30 -12.22
C ALA A 106 2.50 10.26 -12.06
N LEU A 107 3.41 9.92 -11.17
CA LEU A 107 4.65 10.68 -10.94
C LEU A 107 5.67 10.25 -11.99
N GLN A 108 6.29 11.22 -12.65
CA GLN A 108 7.15 10.99 -13.80
C GLN A 108 8.57 11.48 -13.53
N ASN A 109 9.55 10.72 -14.00
CA ASN A 109 10.98 11.06 -13.97
C ASN A 109 11.48 11.29 -12.55
N ASN A 110 11.46 10.24 -11.74
CA ASN A 110 11.86 10.26 -10.33
C ASN A 110 13.29 10.76 -10.09
N ASP A 111 14.21 10.55 -11.02
CA ASP A 111 15.62 10.96 -10.88
C ASP A 111 15.93 12.37 -11.38
N ALA A 112 15.10 12.95 -12.24
CA ALA A 112 15.25 14.34 -12.69
C ALA A 112 14.02 14.82 -13.46
N ASN A 113 13.85 16.13 -13.60
CA ASN A 113 12.73 16.70 -14.35
C ASN A 113 11.35 16.18 -13.91
N ALA A 114 11.14 16.02 -12.61
CA ALA A 114 9.93 15.49 -12.04
C ALA A 114 8.67 16.19 -12.56
N MET A 115 7.68 15.40 -12.91
CA MET A 115 6.40 15.87 -13.43
C MET A 115 5.26 15.04 -12.83
N LEU A 116 4.03 15.49 -13.02
CA LEU A 116 2.82 14.81 -12.59
C LEU A 116 1.79 14.80 -13.71
N SER A 117 1.28 13.63 -14.03
CA SER A 117 0.08 13.48 -14.87
C SER A 117 -1.08 12.95 -14.04
N LEU A 118 -2.29 13.44 -14.34
CA LEU A 118 -3.54 13.04 -13.67
C LEU A 118 -4.43 12.35 -14.69
N ILE A 119 -4.82 11.12 -14.42
CA ILE A 119 -5.69 10.33 -15.30
C ILE A 119 -7.08 10.26 -14.67
N ASN A 120 -8.09 10.64 -15.42
CA ASN A 120 -9.48 10.45 -15.01
C ASN A 120 -9.95 9.04 -15.43
N PRO A 121 -10.23 8.12 -14.49
CA PRO A 121 -10.61 6.74 -14.81
C PRO A 121 -11.88 6.62 -15.64
N THR A 122 -12.83 7.51 -15.39
CA THR A 122 -14.16 7.46 -16.03
C THR A 122 -14.15 7.99 -17.45
N THR A 123 -13.39 9.08 -17.69
CA THR A 123 -13.39 9.74 -19.01
C THR A 123 -12.19 9.38 -19.87
N GLY A 124 -11.15 8.78 -19.30
CA GLY A 124 -9.87 8.51 -19.96
C GLY A 124 -9.05 9.76 -20.26
N VAL A 125 -9.44 10.93 -19.75
CA VAL A 125 -8.70 12.18 -19.99
C VAL A 125 -7.46 12.20 -19.11
N VAL A 126 -6.30 12.47 -19.73
CA VAL A 126 -5.02 12.73 -19.06
C VAL A 126 -4.82 14.25 -19.00
N THR A 127 -4.59 14.77 -17.81
CA THR A 127 -4.25 16.18 -17.56
C THR A 127 -2.79 16.26 -17.14
N GLY A 128 -2.03 17.17 -17.74
CA GLY A 128 -0.60 17.34 -17.47
C GLY A 128 0.25 17.16 -18.73
N PRO A 129 1.58 16.96 -18.62
CA PRO A 129 2.30 16.89 -17.35
C PRO A 129 2.37 18.27 -16.65
N LEU A 130 2.09 18.27 -15.36
CA LEU A 130 2.33 19.39 -14.47
C LEU A 130 3.78 19.35 -14.00
N LYS A 131 4.46 20.50 -13.98
CA LYS A 131 5.87 20.58 -13.57
C LYS A 131 5.98 21.07 -12.15
N TYR A 132 6.91 20.48 -11.39
CA TYR A 132 7.28 21.00 -10.09
C TYR A 132 8.14 22.28 -10.28
N ALA A 133 7.91 23.27 -9.42
CA ALA A 133 8.88 24.34 -9.23
C ALA A 133 10.20 23.66 -8.82
N ALA A 134 11.34 24.21 -9.30
CA ALA A 134 12.63 23.69 -8.86
C ALA A 134 12.60 23.55 -7.33
N PRO A 135 12.85 22.35 -6.78
CA PRO A 135 12.86 22.18 -5.34
C PRO A 135 13.81 23.21 -4.74
N PRO A 136 13.49 23.83 -3.60
CA PRO A 136 14.43 24.72 -2.94
C PRO A 136 15.69 23.94 -2.68
N TYR A 137 16.76 24.20 -3.43
CA TYR A 137 18.04 23.55 -3.28
C TYR A 137 18.55 23.79 -1.87
N ALA A 138 18.63 22.79 -1.06
CA ALA A 138 19.43 22.80 0.15
C ALA A 138 20.93 22.61 -0.13
N TYR A 139 21.38 22.86 -1.34
CA TYR A 139 22.79 23.02 -1.61
C TYR A 139 23.25 24.38 -1.09
N GLY A 140 24.10 24.33 -0.07
CA GLY A 140 24.93 25.49 0.24
C GLY A 140 25.58 25.99 -1.05
N ASN A 141 25.31 27.20 -1.46
CA ASN A 141 25.82 28.10 -2.49
C ASN A 141 26.82 27.59 -3.58
N ASN A 142 26.94 26.28 -3.78
CA ASN A 142 27.87 25.73 -4.75
C ASN A 142 27.28 24.41 -5.30
N PRO A 143 26.34 24.48 -6.28
CA PRO A 143 25.94 23.27 -6.98
C PRO A 143 27.19 22.65 -7.59
N PRO A 144 27.42 21.34 -7.56
CA PRO A 144 28.45 20.72 -8.35
C PRO A 144 28.24 21.17 -9.80
N PRO A 145 29.31 21.41 -10.56
CA PRO A 145 29.15 21.83 -11.94
C PRO A 145 28.29 20.80 -12.65
N PRO A 146 27.26 21.24 -13.39
CA PRO A 146 26.38 20.32 -14.11
C PRO A 146 27.27 19.47 -15.02
N PRO A 147 26.99 18.16 -15.14
CA PRO A 147 27.59 17.37 -16.20
C PRO A 147 27.33 18.09 -17.53
N ALA A 148 28.27 18.03 -18.44
CA ALA A 148 28.42 18.91 -19.60
C ALA A 148 27.25 18.86 -20.63
N ASN A 149 26.14 18.19 -20.32
CA ASN A 149 24.89 18.13 -21.11
C ASN A 149 23.70 17.77 -20.23
N PRO A 150 22.56 18.23 -20.55
CA PRO A 150 21.91 19.50 -20.18
C PRO A 150 21.55 19.57 -18.70
N PRO A 151 20.95 20.65 -18.21
CA PRO A 151 20.84 20.93 -16.78
C PRO A 151 19.74 20.03 -16.16
N PHE A 152 20.13 18.85 -15.78
CA PHE A 152 19.25 17.95 -15.04
C PHE A 152 19.44 18.15 -13.56
N ASN A 153 18.38 17.97 -12.83
CA ASN A 153 18.32 18.10 -11.38
C ASN A 153 19.06 16.95 -10.67
N ASN A 154 20.32 16.69 -11.00
CA ASN A 154 21.26 15.85 -10.26
C ASN A 154 20.67 14.57 -9.62
N GLY A 155 19.80 13.85 -10.31
CA GLY A 155 19.22 12.62 -9.80
C GLY A 155 18.17 12.86 -8.69
N ARG A 156 17.28 13.85 -8.82
CA ARG A 156 16.28 14.18 -7.80
C ARG A 156 14.91 14.41 -8.40
N GLY A 157 13.95 13.70 -7.87
CA GLY A 157 12.54 13.80 -8.20
C GLY A 157 11.66 13.24 -7.11
N TYR A 158 10.57 12.63 -7.49
CA TYR A 158 9.63 12.02 -6.56
C TYR A 158 9.31 10.61 -7.00
N ASP A 159 9.57 9.63 -6.12
CA ASP A 159 9.29 8.22 -6.41
C ASP A 159 7.83 7.91 -6.21
N ASP A 160 7.26 8.24 -5.06
CA ASP A 160 5.88 7.86 -4.76
C ASP A 160 5.08 8.98 -4.07
N VAL A 161 3.77 8.80 -3.98
CA VAL A 161 2.81 9.75 -3.39
C VAL A 161 1.85 9.05 -2.43
N ALA A 162 1.56 9.68 -1.31
CA ALA A 162 0.53 9.24 -0.39
C ALA A 162 -0.47 10.35 -0.07
N PHE A 163 -1.73 9.94 0.11
CA PHE A 163 -2.81 10.83 0.54
C PHE A 163 -3.17 10.54 1.99
N LEU A 164 -3.03 11.54 2.86
CA LEU A 164 -3.32 11.38 4.27
C LEU A 164 -3.91 12.66 4.86
N ASN A 165 -5.06 12.56 5.52
CA ASN A 165 -5.71 13.69 6.23
C ASN A 165 -5.93 14.94 5.36
N GLY A 166 -6.18 14.76 4.06
CA GLY A 166 -6.40 15.85 3.10
C GLY A 166 -5.12 16.44 2.52
N ASN A 167 -3.95 16.02 2.97
CA ASN A 167 -2.66 16.42 2.43
C ASN A 167 -2.16 15.39 1.40
N VAL A 168 -1.28 15.86 0.54
CA VAL A 168 -0.54 15.06 -0.44
C VAL A 168 0.93 15.07 -0.05
N TYR A 169 1.49 13.89 0.19
CA TYR A 169 2.88 13.71 0.56
C TYR A 169 3.63 13.04 -0.57
N LEU A 170 4.89 13.41 -0.76
CA LEU A 170 5.75 12.93 -1.84
C LEU A 170 7.05 12.43 -1.23
N SER A 171 7.46 11.20 -1.56
CA SER A 171 8.81 10.71 -1.29
C SER A 171 9.79 11.39 -2.24
N TYR A 172 10.92 11.84 -1.71
CA TYR A 172 11.94 12.55 -2.47
C TYR A 172 13.18 11.70 -2.61
N THR A 173 13.51 11.35 -3.85
CA THR A 173 14.56 10.39 -4.18
C THR A 173 15.97 10.93 -3.96
N ASN A 174 16.92 10.03 -3.79
CA ASN A 174 18.37 10.25 -3.82
C ASN A 174 18.89 11.43 -2.97
N PRO A 175 18.55 11.54 -1.67
CA PRO A 175 19.13 12.56 -0.81
C PRO A 175 20.62 12.29 -0.62
N THR A 176 21.47 13.26 -0.97
CA THR A 176 22.93 13.14 -0.88
C THR A 176 23.53 13.89 0.30
N LEU A 177 22.77 14.82 0.89
CA LEU A 177 23.19 15.60 2.05
C LEU A 177 22.27 15.36 3.24
N PRO A 178 22.77 15.47 4.47
CA PRO A 178 21.93 15.35 5.67
C PRO A 178 20.76 16.33 5.73
N THR A 179 20.84 17.44 5.03
CA THR A 179 19.81 18.49 4.95
C THR A 179 18.83 18.28 3.81
N ASP A 180 19.10 17.32 2.92
CA ASP A 180 18.18 17.04 1.82
C ASP A 180 16.85 16.49 2.33
N SER A 181 15.81 16.84 1.64
CA SER A 181 14.47 16.31 1.95
C SER A 181 14.39 14.83 1.59
N VAL A 182 13.65 14.07 2.36
CA VAL A 182 13.20 12.70 2.02
C VAL A 182 11.69 12.60 1.96
N LEU A 183 10.98 13.55 2.57
CA LEU A 183 9.53 13.65 2.51
C LEU A 183 9.10 15.10 2.39
N GLN A 184 8.24 15.36 1.43
CA GLN A 184 7.69 16.69 1.19
C GLN A 184 6.16 16.64 1.20
N VAL A 185 5.53 17.75 1.54
CA VAL A 185 4.10 17.96 1.37
C VAL A 185 3.88 18.88 0.17
N LEU A 186 2.92 18.53 -0.69
CA LEU A 186 2.49 19.38 -1.78
C LEU A 186 1.74 20.59 -1.20
N ASP A 187 2.11 21.80 -1.61
CA ASP A 187 1.49 23.04 -1.11
C ASP A 187 0.10 23.28 -1.72
N GLN A 188 -0.18 22.64 -2.86
CA GLN A 188 -1.51 22.63 -3.47
C GLN A 188 -2.38 21.55 -2.83
N ASP A 189 -3.68 21.67 -3.04
CA ASP A 189 -4.65 20.66 -2.61
C ASP A 189 -4.65 19.39 -3.50
N ASN A 190 -5.58 18.49 -3.25
CA ASN A 190 -5.74 17.23 -4.00
C ASN A 190 -6.15 17.39 -5.48
N ASN A 191 -6.32 18.63 -5.97
CA ASN A 191 -6.61 18.89 -7.38
C ASN A 191 -5.62 19.95 -7.93
N PRO A 192 -4.34 19.58 -8.04
CA PRO A 192 -3.29 20.51 -8.39
C PRO A 192 -3.40 20.99 -9.84
N SER A 193 -2.91 22.20 -10.07
CA SER A 193 -2.85 22.82 -11.39
C SER A 193 -1.70 23.81 -11.49
N GLY A 194 -1.23 24.07 -12.68
CA GLY A 194 -0.11 24.99 -12.92
C GLY A 194 1.23 24.41 -12.46
N THR A 195 2.09 25.25 -11.90
CA THR A 195 3.38 24.84 -11.35
C THR A 195 3.18 24.34 -9.93
N LEU A 196 3.67 23.13 -9.66
CA LEU A 196 3.57 22.49 -8.34
C LEU A 196 4.67 23.02 -7.42
N THR A 197 4.33 23.29 -6.16
CA THR A 197 5.27 23.65 -5.11
C THR A 197 5.16 22.72 -3.93
N THR A 198 6.27 22.49 -3.24
CA THR A 198 6.37 21.54 -2.14
C THR A 198 7.14 22.13 -0.97
N THR A 199 6.81 21.68 0.23
CA THR A 199 7.50 22.03 1.47
C THR A 199 8.08 20.79 2.12
N SER A 200 9.38 20.83 2.45
CA SER A 200 10.06 19.73 3.15
C SER A 200 9.54 19.57 4.58
N ILE A 201 9.21 18.34 4.98
CA ILE A 201 8.74 18.02 6.33
C ILE A 201 9.62 16.98 7.02
N LEU A 202 10.51 16.31 6.29
CA LEU A 202 11.48 15.37 6.83
C LEU A 202 12.77 15.45 5.99
N THR A 203 13.92 15.54 6.65
CA THR A 203 15.24 15.54 6.02
C THR A 203 15.98 14.22 6.24
N ALA A 204 16.99 13.93 5.44
CA ALA A 204 17.80 12.72 5.56
C ALA A 204 18.39 12.55 6.97
N SER A 205 18.92 13.63 7.57
CA SER A 205 19.45 13.56 8.94
C SER A 205 18.41 13.24 10.02
N GLN A 206 17.15 13.51 9.76
CA GLN A 206 16.06 13.22 10.70
C GLN A 206 15.58 11.76 10.62
N THR A 207 15.89 11.05 9.54
CA THR A 207 15.59 9.62 9.42
C THR A 207 16.55 8.77 10.25
N ASN A 208 17.74 9.25 10.56
CA ASN A 208 18.85 8.48 11.14
C ASN A 208 19.27 7.28 10.26
N ILE A 209 18.93 7.28 8.99
CA ILE A 209 19.44 6.33 7.99
C ILE A 209 20.70 6.97 7.37
N PRO A 210 21.83 6.27 7.29
CA PRO A 210 23.10 6.87 6.84
C PRO A 210 23.02 7.45 5.42
N VAL A 211 22.42 6.72 4.50
CA VAL A 211 22.18 7.13 3.11
C VAL A 211 20.81 6.58 2.74
N PRO A 212 19.72 7.32 2.99
CA PRO A 212 18.40 6.85 2.64
C PRO A 212 18.22 6.92 1.12
N ASP A 213 17.96 5.78 0.53
CA ASP A 213 17.46 5.68 -0.85
C ASP A 213 15.96 5.43 -0.74
N ILE A 214 15.19 6.50 -0.85
CA ILE A 214 13.76 6.46 -0.62
C ILE A 214 13.07 6.04 -1.91
N ASP A 215 12.20 5.07 -1.79
CA ASP A 215 11.44 4.52 -2.88
C ASP A 215 9.92 4.70 -2.62
N SER A 216 9.25 3.77 -2.02
CA SER A 216 7.80 3.81 -1.84
C SER A 216 7.34 4.68 -0.67
N LEU A 217 6.14 5.21 -0.80
CA LEU A 217 5.44 5.98 0.24
C LEU A 217 3.97 5.57 0.32
N LYS A 218 3.52 5.14 1.49
CA LYS A 218 2.10 4.81 1.70
C LYS A 218 1.57 5.35 3.03
N SER A 219 0.26 5.47 3.10
CA SER A 219 -0.43 5.73 4.37
C SER A 219 -0.78 4.42 5.06
N THR A 220 -0.66 4.38 6.38
CA THR A 220 -1.06 3.24 7.20
C THR A 220 -2.51 3.37 7.66
N PRO A 221 -3.18 2.28 8.06
CA PRO A 221 -4.52 2.34 8.63
C PRO A 221 -4.63 3.19 9.90
N ASN A 222 -3.51 3.37 10.60
CA ASN A 222 -3.44 4.16 11.85
C ASN A 222 -3.24 5.66 11.61
N GLY A 223 -3.17 6.10 10.34
CA GLY A 223 -2.99 7.51 10.00
C GLY A 223 -1.54 8.00 10.11
N GLU A 224 -0.60 7.11 9.89
CA GLU A 224 0.82 7.39 9.75
C GLU A 224 1.24 7.32 8.28
N LEU A 225 2.43 7.78 7.97
CA LEU A 225 3.10 7.48 6.71
C LEU A 225 4.15 6.40 6.91
N VAL A 226 4.38 5.59 5.90
CA VAL A 226 5.49 4.66 5.83
C VAL A 226 6.27 4.91 4.55
N LEU A 227 7.60 4.99 4.69
CA LEU A 227 8.57 5.06 3.60
C LEU A 227 9.34 3.75 3.56
N THR A 228 9.68 3.27 2.37
CA THR A 228 10.80 2.34 2.20
C THR A 228 12.09 3.10 1.92
N SER A 229 13.18 2.54 2.35
CA SER A 229 14.53 2.93 1.91
C SER A 229 15.24 1.67 1.48
N GLU A 230 15.64 1.63 0.24
CA GLU A 230 16.48 0.58 -0.27
C GLU A 230 17.83 0.55 0.46
N GLY A 231 18.39 -0.64 0.62
CA GLY A 231 19.79 -0.78 1.00
C GLY A 231 20.61 -0.84 -0.28
N ASP A 232 21.53 0.06 -0.46
CA ASP A 232 22.39 0.12 -1.67
C ASP A 232 23.33 -1.09 -1.85
N GLY A 233 23.15 -2.16 -1.12
CA GLY A 233 23.98 -3.35 -1.14
C GLY A 233 25.29 -3.24 -0.35
N PRO A 234 26.06 -4.34 -0.27
CA PRO A 234 27.26 -4.40 0.56
C PRO A 234 28.34 -3.45 0.07
N GLY A 235 28.79 -2.58 0.96
CA GLY A 235 29.92 -1.67 0.73
C GLY A 235 29.54 -0.24 0.38
N THR A 236 28.26 0.09 0.29
CA THR A 236 27.77 1.43 -0.08
C THR A 236 27.62 2.34 1.12
N GLY A 237 27.22 1.94 2.25
CA GLY A 237 27.02 2.79 3.43
C GLY A 237 25.69 2.56 4.12
N ASN A 238 24.71 2.04 3.40
CA ASN A 238 23.44 1.56 3.93
C ASN A 238 23.13 0.16 3.36
N PRO A 239 23.68 -0.92 3.96
CA PRO A 239 23.46 -2.28 3.43
C PRO A 239 22.12 -2.89 3.82
N ILE A 240 21.26 -2.15 4.53
CA ILE A 240 20.05 -2.72 5.12
C ILE A 240 18.85 -1.92 4.67
N GLY A 241 17.96 -2.54 3.92
CA GLY A 241 16.64 -2.01 3.61
C GLY A 241 15.85 -1.74 4.89
N THR A 242 15.21 -0.58 4.94
CA THR A 242 14.56 -0.07 6.15
C THR A 242 13.19 0.50 5.79
N PHE A 243 12.15 0.14 6.50
CA PHE A 243 10.94 0.94 6.44
C PHE A 243 10.90 1.94 7.61
N THR A 244 10.40 3.13 7.32
CA THR A 244 10.34 4.25 8.26
C THR A 244 8.90 4.64 8.49
N LEU A 245 8.43 4.52 9.74
CA LEU A 245 7.12 4.99 10.15
C LEU A 245 7.20 6.44 10.61
N ILE A 246 6.29 7.27 10.12
CA ILE A 246 6.23 8.70 10.42
C ILE A 246 4.84 9.00 10.99
N SER A 247 4.78 9.19 12.31
CA SER A 247 3.55 9.62 12.98
C SER A 247 3.45 11.14 13.00
N ASN A 248 2.24 11.66 12.82
CA ASN A 248 1.95 13.10 12.77
C ASN A 248 2.81 13.88 11.76
N PRO A 249 2.85 13.47 10.49
CA PRO A 249 3.75 14.07 9.50
C PRO A 249 3.53 15.57 9.35
N GLY A 250 4.63 16.35 9.43
CA GLY A 250 4.63 17.81 9.33
C GLY A 250 4.19 18.55 10.60
N ALA A 251 3.77 17.85 11.66
CA ALA A 251 3.38 18.47 12.92
C ALA A 251 4.57 18.65 13.89
N ALA A 252 4.42 19.54 14.86
CA ALA A 252 5.48 19.78 15.86
C ALA A 252 5.82 18.55 16.73
N ASN A 253 4.91 17.59 16.82
CA ASN A 253 5.10 16.31 17.52
C ASN A 253 5.31 15.13 16.55
N GLN A 254 5.82 15.40 15.36
CA GLN A 254 6.22 14.36 14.42
C GLN A 254 7.24 13.41 15.05
N THR A 255 7.04 12.11 14.90
CA THR A 255 8.00 11.09 15.32
C THR A 255 8.38 10.22 14.13
N VAL A 256 9.61 9.73 14.15
CA VAL A 256 10.19 8.88 13.09
C VAL A 256 10.73 7.62 13.74
N THR A 257 10.30 6.46 13.22
CA THR A 257 10.74 5.15 13.71
C THR A 257 11.24 4.33 12.54
N ASN A 258 12.52 4.00 12.55
CA ASN A 258 13.14 3.15 11.54
C ASN A 258 13.13 1.69 11.97
N VAL A 259 12.80 0.82 11.05
CA VAL A 259 12.77 -0.63 11.25
C VAL A 259 13.58 -1.31 10.15
N PRO A 260 14.85 -1.62 10.43
CA PRO A 260 15.69 -2.38 9.50
C PRO A 260 15.12 -3.78 9.28
N VAL A 261 15.09 -4.25 8.04
CA VAL A 261 14.47 -5.53 7.68
C VAL A 261 15.51 -6.62 7.52
N THR A 262 15.25 -7.76 8.17
CA THR A 262 16.11 -8.95 8.10
C THR A 262 15.26 -10.20 7.91
N ASP A 263 15.87 -11.23 7.34
CA ASP A 263 15.30 -12.58 7.40
C ASP A 263 15.34 -13.16 8.82
N LYS A 264 14.78 -14.37 9.01
CA LYS A 264 14.81 -15.08 10.30
C LYS A 264 16.21 -15.51 10.77
N ALA A 265 17.19 -15.53 9.87
CA ALA A 265 18.58 -15.83 10.19
C ALA A 265 19.38 -14.57 10.55
N GLY A 266 18.80 -13.39 10.39
CA GLY A 266 19.43 -12.09 10.65
C GLY A 266 20.18 -11.54 9.46
N ASN A 267 20.00 -12.08 8.23
CA ASN A 267 20.54 -11.48 7.04
C ASN A 267 19.74 -10.24 6.66
N PRO A 268 20.39 -9.11 6.34
CA PRO A 268 19.68 -7.89 5.96
C PRO A 268 18.99 -8.05 4.60
N SER A 269 17.82 -7.41 4.43
CA SER A 269 17.28 -7.13 3.11
C SER A 269 18.04 -5.96 2.52
N GLU A 270 18.53 -6.09 1.29
CA GLU A 270 19.33 -5.05 0.61
C GLU A 270 18.48 -4.23 -0.37
N MET A 271 17.36 -4.80 -0.83
CA MET A 271 16.46 -4.16 -1.78
C MET A 271 15.03 -4.31 -1.27
N MET A 272 14.46 -3.21 -0.86
CA MET A 272 13.07 -3.10 -0.44
C MET A 272 12.40 -2.03 -1.29
N ASP A 273 11.53 -2.44 -2.15
CA ASP A 273 10.86 -1.54 -3.06
C ASP A 273 9.56 -1.02 -2.42
N ASP A 274 8.56 -1.84 -2.23
CA ASP A 274 7.26 -1.40 -1.76
C ASP A 274 6.83 -2.01 -0.42
N VAL A 275 5.98 -1.28 0.30
CA VAL A 275 5.41 -1.67 1.59
C VAL A 275 3.94 -1.29 1.65
N LEU A 276 3.12 -2.16 2.22
CA LEU A 276 1.74 -1.82 2.55
C LEU A 276 1.30 -2.43 3.88
N PHE A 277 0.30 -1.81 4.51
CA PHE A 277 -0.41 -2.37 5.65
C PHE A 277 -1.80 -2.82 5.20
N PRO A 278 -2.17 -4.10 5.33
CA PRO A 278 -3.44 -4.59 4.79
C PRO A 278 -4.68 -3.97 5.45
N GLY A 279 -4.58 -3.53 6.71
CA GLY A 279 -5.69 -2.91 7.46
C GLY A 279 -6.85 -3.85 7.78
N VAL A 280 -6.82 -5.08 7.26
CA VAL A 280 -7.84 -6.12 7.41
C VAL A 280 -7.18 -7.50 7.49
N THR A 281 -7.98 -8.52 7.87
CA THR A 281 -7.48 -9.88 8.06
C THR A 281 -7.50 -10.76 6.81
N GLN A 282 -8.07 -10.28 5.70
CA GLN A 282 -8.15 -11.03 4.44
C GLN A 282 -8.35 -10.12 3.24
N GLY A 283 -7.87 -10.56 2.09
CA GLY A 283 -8.01 -9.81 0.84
C GLY A 283 -7.22 -10.40 -0.31
N THR A 284 -7.08 -9.62 -1.36
CA THR A 284 -6.29 -9.95 -2.54
C THR A 284 -5.13 -8.98 -2.68
N LEU A 285 -3.92 -9.51 -2.67
CA LEU A 285 -2.67 -8.79 -2.90
C LEU A 285 -2.28 -8.90 -4.37
N PHE A 286 -1.87 -7.78 -4.96
CA PHE A 286 -1.22 -7.72 -6.27
C PHE A 286 0.25 -7.41 -6.10
N VAL A 287 1.09 -8.05 -6.92
CA VAL A 287 2.55 -7.96 -6.85
C VAL A 287 3.10 -7.88 -8.26
N SER A 288 3.89 -6.88 -8.59
CA SER A 288 4.70 -6.85 -9.81
C SER A 288 6.03 -7.58 -9.62
N ASP A 289 6.49 -8.27 -10.64
CA ASP A 289 7.83 -8.83 -10.75
C ASP A 289 8.41 -8.31 -12.08
N THR A 290 9.12 -7.22 -11.98
CA THR A 290 9.53 -6.37 -13.10
C THR A 290 10.33 -7.12 -14.16
N PRO A 291 11.40 -7.87 -13.83
CA PRO A 291 12.19 -8.55 -14.85
C PRO A 291 11.47 -9.72 -15.54
N THR A 292 10.47 -10.31 -14.89
CA THR A 292 9.67 -11.40 -15.50
C THR A 292 8.46 -10.87 -16.27
N ASN A 293 8.26 -9.56 -16.22
CA ASN A 293 7.15 -8.88 -16.89
C ASN A 293 5.78 -9.43 -16.47
N THR A 294 5.63 -9.70 -15.17
CA THR A 294 4.48 -10.41 -14.62
C THR A 294 3.90 -9.68 -13.42
N VAL A 295 2.57 -9.63 -13.36
CA VAL A 295 1.83 -9.23 -12.17
C VAL A 295 1.13 -10.45 -11.60
N TYR A 296 1.36 -10.73 -10.33
CA TYR A 296 0.73 -11.83 -9.60
C TYR A 296 -0.46 -11.34 -8.78
N GLU A 297 -1.38 -12.25 -8.50
CA GLU A 297 -2.53 -12.09 -7.64
C GLU A 297 -2.53 -13.19 -6.57
N LEU A 298 -2.61 -12.80 -5.30
CA LEU A 298 -2.65 -13.71 -4.16
C LEU A 298 -3.91 -13.47 -3.34
N THR A 299 -4.71 -14.52 -3.10
CA THR A 299 -5.78 -14.45 -2.11
C THR A 299 -5.23 -14.83 -0.74
N LEU A 300 -5.36 -13.94 0.23
CA LEU A 300 -4.79 -14.04 1.57
C LEU A 300 -5.86 -14.06 2.65
N THR A 301 -5.59 -14.78 3.74
CA THR A 301 -6.41 -14.78 4.97
C THR A 301 -5.50 -14.92 6.20
N GLY A 302 -6.02 -14.55 7.38
CA GLY A 302 -5.25 -14.61 8.63
C GLY A 302 -4.20 -13.52 8.77
N LEU A 303 -4.28 -12.44 7.96
CA LEU A 303 -3.40 -11.29 8.08
C LEU A 303 -3.59 -10.57 9.42
N ASP A 304 -2.52 -10.02 9.95
CA ASP A 304 -2.60 -8.97 10.97
C ASP A 304 -2.77 -7.61 10.26
N PRO A 305 -3.84 -6.84 10.55
CA PRO A 305 -4.07 -5.54 9.93
C PRO A 305 -2.94 -4.53 10.12
N ASN A 306 -2.11 -4.70 11.15
CA ASN A 306 -1.03 -3.80 11.52
C ASN A 306 0.37 -4.34 11.18
N GLU A 307 0.46 -5.50 10.56
CA GLU A 307 1.72 -6.08 10.10
C GLU A 307 1.95 -5.71 8.64
N PRO A 308 3.09 -5.07 8.30
CA PRO A 308 3.38 -4.70 6.93
C PRO A 308 3.65 -5.92 6.05
N ILE A 309 3.20 -5.84 4.81
CA ILE A 309 3.59 -6.69 3.70
C ILE A 309 4.62 -5.91 2.89
N ILE A 310 5.76 -6.52 2.59
CA ILE A 310 6.90 -5.84 1.95
C ILE A 310 7.39 -6.67 0.76
N SER A 311 7.74 -6.00 -0.34
CA SER A 311 8.52 -6.59 -1.43
C SER A 311 10.00 -6.58 -1.06
N LEU A 312 10.64 -7.74 -1.15
CA LEU A 312 12.01 -8.01 -0.72
C LEU A 312 12.83 -8.47 -1.92
N GLY A 313 13.30 -7.52 -2.72
CA GLY A 313 13.98 -7.78 -4.00
C GLY A 313 15.21 -8.67 -3.83
N SER A 314 16.04 -8.43 -2.81
CA SER A 314 17.24 -9.24 -2.57
C SER A 314 16.95 -10.71 -2.21
N PHE A 315 15.76 -10.99 -1.69
CA PHE A 315 15.33 -12.36 -1.37
C PHE A 315 14.46 -12.99 -2.46
N GLY A 316 13.97 -12.19 -3.42
CA GLY A 316 12.98 -12.61 -4.41
C GLY A 316 11.67 -13.04 -3.76
N GLU A 317 11.23 -12.31 -2.75
CA GLU A 317 10.10 -12.67 -1.90
C GLU A 317 9.18 -11.47 -1.63
N VAL A 318 7.91 -11.80 -1.36
CA VAL A 318 6.96 -10.90 -0.70
C VAL A 318 6.59 -11.54 0.64
N ALA A 319 6.70 -10.79 1.71
CA ALA A 319 6.56 -11.33 3.06
C ALA A 319 5.85 -10.35 4.00
N THR A 320 5.24 -10.88 5.08
CA THR A 320 4.92 -10.08 6.24
C THR A 320 6.15 -9.91 7.12
N VAL A 321 6.25 -8.75 7.76
CA VAL A 321 7.40 -8.37 8.58
C VAL A 321 6.92 -7.83 9.91
N ASN A 322 7.51 -8.28 10.99
CA ASN A 322 7.20 -7.77 12.32
C ASN A 322 7.49 -6.26 12.40
N PRO A 323 6.49 -5.40 12.66
CA PRO A 323 6.66 -3.95 12.57
C PRO A 323 7.54 -3.34 13.68
N ILE A 324 7.93 -4.12 14.69
CA ILE A 324 8.78 -3.68 15.80
C ILE A 324 10.22 -4.12 15.60
N THR A 325 10.42 -5.37 15.16
CA THR A 325 11.75 -5.99 15.08
C THR A 325 12.34 -5.98 13.67
N GLY A 326 11.52 -5.77 12.64
CA GLY A 326 11.93 -5.86 11.24
C GLY A 326 12.21 -7.29 10.73
N VAL A 327 11.96 -8.30 11.55
CA VAL A 327 12.20 -9.69 11.14
C VAL A 327 11.05 -10.17 10.26
N VAL A 328 11.39 -10.78 9.12
CA VAL A 328 10.41 -11.48 8.25
C VAL A 328 9.66 -12.51 9.08
N ASP A 329 8.33 -12.42 9.09
CA ASP A 329 7.48 -13.35 9.84
C ASP A 329 6.95 -14.48 8.95
N THR A 330 6.28 -14.15 7.87
CA THR A 330 5.73 -15.15 6.94
C THR A 330 5.98 -14.76 5.49
N VAL A 331 6.63 -15.65 4.73
CA VAL A 331 6.78 -15.51 3.27
C VAL A 331 5.45 -15.85 2.61
N LEU A 332 4.90 -14.91 1.85
CA LEU A 332 3.64 -15.03 1.12
C LEU A 332 3.84 -15.52 -0.31
N LEU A 333 4.91 -15.06 -0.95
CA LEU A 333 5.30 -15.44 -2.31
C LEU A 333 6.82 -15.47 -2.39
N SER A 334 7.39 -16.44 -3.08
CA SER A 334 8.85 -16.61 -3.26
C SER A 334 9.17 -17.06 -4.67
N GLY A 335 10.46 -16.97 -5.03
CA GLY A 335 10.94 -17.32 -6.36
C GLY A 335 10.69 -16.24 -7.41
N LEU A 336 10.46 -15.01 -6.96
CA LEU A 336 10.42 -13.83 -7.79
C LEU A 336 11.85 -13.40 -8.17
N THR A 337 11.98 -12.60 -9.21
CA THR A 337 13.29 -12.08 -9.64
C THR A 337 13.58 -10.73 -8.99
N ALA A 338 12.65 -9.80 -9.07
CA ALA A 338 12.67 -8.53 -8.38
C ALA A 338 11.23 -8.08 -8.18
N PRO A 339 10.62 -8.42 -7.04
CA PRO A 339 9.28 -7.92 -6.70
C PRO A 339 9.35 -6.43 -6.39
N HIS A 340 8.49 -5.66 -7.03
CA HIS A 340 8.37 -4.22 -6.88
C HIS A 340 7.01 -3.83 -6.25
N GLY A 341 6.15 -3.18 -7.02
CA GLY A 341 4.91 -2.60 -6.54
C GLY A 341 3.92 -3.58 -5.91
N LEU A 342 3.32 -3.13 -4.84
CA LEU A 342 2.30 -3.84 -4.08
C LEU A 342 1.04 -3.00 -3.94
N ASP A 343 -0.14 -3.62 -4.14
CA ASP A 343 -1.38 -3.04 -3.65
C ASP A 343 -2.40 -4.13 -3.27
N PHE A 344 -3.43 -3.78 -2.50
CA PHE A 344 -4.26 -4.74 -1.81
C PHE A 344 -5.75 -4.38 -1.85
N ILE A 345 -6.58 -5.36 -2.24
CA ILE A 345 -8.04 -5.25 -2.15
C ILE A 345 -8.51 -5.93 -0.87
N PRO A 346 -9.04 -5.19 0.11
CA PRO A 346 -9.62 -5.80 1.28
C PRO A 346 -10.89 -6.58 0.92
N LEU A 347 -11.00 -7.84 1.35
CA LEU A 347 -12.27 -8.54 1.31
C LEU A 347 -13.09 -8.11 2.53
N ALA A 348 -14.24 -7.52 2.26
CA ALA A 348 -15.16 -7.14 3.32
C ALA A 348 -15.61 -8.39 4.10
N VAL A 349 -15.21 -8.48 5.36
CA VAL A 349 -15.83 -9.43 6.29
C VAL A 349 -17.21 -8.85 6.64
N PRO A 350 -18.32 -9.54 6.35
CA PRO A 350 -19.62 -9.06 6.79
C PRO A 350 -19.55 -8.82 8.31
N GLU A 351 -19.94 -7.63 8.74
CA GLU A 351 -19.89 -7.26 10.16
C GLU A 351 -20.63 -8.31 11.02
N PRO A 352 -20.20 -8.54 12.28
CA PRO A 352 -20.89 -9.47 13.20
C PRO A 352 -22.38 -9.17 13.32
N SER A 353 -22.80 -7.91 13.20
CA SER A 353 -24.19 -7.46 13.12
C SER A 353 -24.94 -8.06 11.93
N THR A 354 -24.29 -8.16 10.76
CA THR A 354 -24.87 -8.77 9.55
C THR A 354 -25.09 -10.27 9.75
N TRP A 355 -24.13 -10.98 10.35
CA TRP A 355 -24.29 -12.39 10.71
C TRP A 355 -25.39 -12.58 11.75
N ALA A 356 -25.44 -11.72 12.78
CA ALA A 356 -26.49 -11.77 13.79
C ALA A 356 -27.86 -11.51 13.19
N MET A 357 -28.01 -10.54 12.29
CA MET A 357 -29.27 -10.26 11.58
C MET A 357 -29.67 -11.39 10.64
N MET A 358 -28.72 -12.02 9.97
CA MET A 358 -28.95 -13.19 9.12
C MET A 358 -29.44 -14.38 9.94
N LEU A 359 -28.79 -14.68 11.07
CA LEU A 359 -29.20 -15.74 11.99
C LEU A 359 -30.58 -15.46 12.62
N LEU A 360 -30.86 -14.21 13.00
CA LEU A 360 -32.18 -13.79 13.51
C LEU A 360 -33.26 -13.89 12.41
N GLY A 361 -32.92 -13.53 11.18
CA GLY A 361 -33.80 -13.67 10.02
C GLY A 361 -34.18 -15.12 9.75
N PHE A 362 -33.18 -16.00 9.65
CA PHE A 362 -33.42 -17.45 9.45
C PHE A 362 -34.12 -18.10 10.65
N GLY A 363 -33.72 -17.73 11.88
CA GLY A 363 -34.39 -18.20 13.11
C GLY A 363 -35.84 -17.77 13.17
N GLY A 364 -36.14 -16.51 12.80
CA GLY A 364 -37.50 -15.97 12.72
C GLY A 364 -38.35 -16.67 11.68
N LEU A 365 -37.84 -16.94 10.49
CA LEU A 365 -38.51 -17.70 9.44
C LEU A 365 -38.79 -19.16 9.86
N GLY A 366 -37.83 -19.82 10.48
CA GLY A 366 -37.98 -21.18 11.01
C GLY A 366 -39.06 -21.26 12.10
N PHE A 367 -39.08 -20.27 13.00
CA PHE A 367 -40.11 -20.18 14.04
C PHE A 367 -41.49 -19.93 13.47
N ALA A 368 -41.61 -19.02 12.48
CA ALA A 368 -42.89 -18.74 11.82
C ALA A 368 -43.44 -19.96 11.05
N ALA A 369 -42.57 -20.70 10.35
CA ALA A 369 -42.91 -21.94 9.66
C ALA A 369 -43.40 -23.03 10.62
N ASN A 370 -42.72 -23.20 11.76
CA ASN A 370 -43.12 -24.17 12.79
C ASN A 370 -44.45 -23.80 13.44
N ARG A 371 -44.72 -22.53 13.66
CA ARG A 371 -46.03 -22.06 14.21
C ARG A 371 -47.18 -22.29 13.24
N THR A 372 -46.91 -22.15 11.93
CA THR A 372 -47.92 -22.38 10.87
C THR A 372 -48.24 -23.87 10.72
N SER A 373 -47.25 -24.73 10.80
CA SER A 373 -47.43 -26.19 10.73
C SER A 373 -48.21 -26.74 11.93
N ARG A 374 -47.95 -26.23 13.14
CA ARG A 374 -48.69 -26.60 14.35
C ARG A 374 -50.17 -26.19 14.28
N LYS A 375 -50.48 -25.00 13.73
CA LYS A 375 -51.88 -24.58 13.51
C LYS A 375 -52.62 -25.47 12.51
N ARG A 376 -51.95 -25.91 11.43
CA ARG A 376 -52.53 -26.82 10.44
C ARG A 376 -52.79 -28.20 11.04
N ALA A 377 -51.87 -28.73 11.84
CA ALA A 377 -52.06 -30.02 12.53
C ALA A 377 -53.25 -29.98 13.52
N ALA A 378 -53.41 -28.88 14.26
CA ALA A 378 -54.54 -28.71 15.16
C ALA A 378 -55.91 -28.64 14.44
N ILE A 379 -55.98 -28.00 13.26
CA ILE A 379 -57.20 -27.91 12.45
C ILE A 379 -57.57 -29.27 11.85
N VAL A 380 -56.56 -30.06 11.43
CA VAL A 380 -56.79 -31.41 10.89
C VAL A 380 -57.32 -32.37 11.99
N ALA A 381 -56.73 -32.29 13.20
CA ALA A 381 -57.19 -33.09 14.34
C ALA A 381 -58.61 -32.74 14.78
N ALA A 382 -59.06 -31.48 14.72
CA ALA A 382 -60.37 -31.05 15.05
C ALA A 382 -61.47 -31.46 14.01
N ARG A 383 -61.09 -31.70 12.74
CA ARG A 383 -62.00 -32.15 11.67
C ARG A 383 -62.18 -33.65 11.57
N GLY A 384 -61.35 -34.45 12.23
CA GLY A 384 -61.45 -35.90 12.27
C GLY A 384 -62.27 -36.45 13.46
N ALA A 385 -62.83 -35.57 14.26
CA ALA A 385 -63.61 -35.95 15.47
C ALA A 385 -65.15 -35.78 15.31
N TYR A 386 -65.65 -35.76 14.06
CA TYR A 386 -67.11 -35.81 13.76
C TYR A 386 -67.44 -37.04 12.91
#